data_1b330187d3fb8b6bd264638e879a92cf
#
_entry.id   1b330187d3fb8b6bd264638e879a92cf
#
_cell.length_a   1.000
_cell.length_b   1.000
_cell.length_c   1.000
_cell.angle_alpha   90.00
_cell.angle_beta   90.00
_cell.angle_gamma   90.00
#
_symmetry.space_group_name_H-M   'P 1'
#
loop_
_entity.id
_entity.type
_entity.pdbx_description
1 polymer ?
#
loop_
_entity_poly.entity_id
_entity_poly.type
_entity_poly.pdbx_seq_one_letter_code
_entity_poly.pdbx_strand_id
1 'polypeptide(L)'
;MSNKADANLVTRALEHIDRHRLVDLVVQLANVPSPTGSEGDMARALHEVLRGANFRSTLQPIGDQRYNAVGILEGAGRGRSLMFNGHLDTSFGPEQASRGIGYRCEGTVVDDEWIYGMGSFNMKSALATYVVASEAIQAAGIKLAGDVVIAGVCGEIEKAPVNHFD
;
A
#
# COMPACT_ATOMS: atom_id res chain seq x y z
N MET A 1 -17.15 -1.05 25.77
CA MET A 1 -18.53 -1.16 25.23
C MET A 1 -18.52 -0.41 23.90
N SER A 2 -18.57 -1.13 22.76
CA SER A 2 -18.75 -0.50 21.44
C SER A 2 -20.16 0.10 21.40
N ASN A 3 -20.25 1.39 21.11
CA ASN A 3 -21.52 2.09 21.05
C ASN A 3 -22.24 1.66 19.76
N LYS A 4 -23.59 1.55 19.76
CA LYS A 4 -24.38 1.29 18.54
C LYS A 4 -24.07 2.28 17.41
N ALA A 5 -23.66 3.50 17.75
CA ALA A 5 -23.22 4.52 16.78
C ALA A 5 -21.94 4.09 16.04
N ASP A 6 -20.97 3.48 16.74
CA ASP A 6 -19.71 3.03 16.13
C ASP A 6 -19.94 1.84 15.18
N ALA A 7 -20.83 0.91 15.55
CA ALA A 7 -21.21 -0.21 14.69
C ALA A 7 -21.87 0.28 13.39
N ASN A 8 -22.67 1.33 13.43
CA ASN A 8 -23.28 1.93 12.24
C ASN A 8 -22.24 2.57 11.32
N LEU A 9 -21.21 3.22 11.87
CA LEU A 9 -20.13 3.81 11.07
C LEU A 9 -19.34 2.74 10.33
N VAL A 10 -19.04 1.62 10.99
CA VAL A 10 -18.34 0.47 10.36
C VAL A 10 -19.19 -0.10 9.22
N THR A 11 -20.48 -0.36 9.44
CA THR A 11 -21.38 -0.87 8.40
C THR A 11 -21.40 0.06 7.19
N ARG A 12 -21.53 1.37 7.41
CA ARG A 12 -21.52 2.37 6.33
C ARG A 12 -20.20 2.34 5.55
N ALA A 13 -19.05 2.24 6.24
CA ALA A 13 -17.76 2.14 5.53
C ALA A 13 -17.66 0.87 4.68
N LEU A 14 -18.13 -0.27 5.21
CA LEU A 14 -18.10 -1.55 4.50
C LEU A 14 -18.95 -1.54 3.21
N GLU A 15 -20.06 -0.79 3.18
CA GLU A 15 -20.90 -0.62 2.00
C GLU A 15 -20.19 0.13 0.85
N HIS A 16 -19.11 0.85 1.15
CA HIS A 16 -18.32 1.59 0.17
C HIS A 16 -17.02 0.90 -0.24
N ILE A 17 -16.78 -0.34 0.23
CA ILE A 17 -15.61 -1.10 -0.24
C ILE A 17 -15.81 -1.53 -1.69
N ASP A 18 -14.97 -1.00 -2.56
CA ASP A 18 -14.93 -1.38 -3.96
C ASP A 18 -13.95 -2.54 -4.20
N ARG A 19 -14.53 -3.74 -4.40
CA ARG A 19 -13.75 -4.95 -4.67
C ARG A 19 -12.95 -4.85 -5.98
N HIS A 20 -13.54 -4.26 -7.03
CA HIS A 20 -12.84 -4.12 -8.31
C HIS A 20 -11.64 -3.19 -8.17
N ARG A 21 -11.84 -2.05 -7.51
CA ARG A 21 -10.76 -1.11 -7.19
C ARG A 21 -9.62 -1.78 -6.40
N LEU A 22 -9.96 -2.65 -5.44
CA LEU A 22 -8.95 -3.38 -4.67
C LEU A 22 -8.15 -4.33 -5.55
N VAL A 23 -8.83 -5.14 -6.36
CA VAL A 23 -8.18 -6.09 -7.27
C VAL A 23 -7.27 -5.36 -8.26
N ASP A 24 -7.79 -4.31 -8.91
CA ASP A 24 -7.05 -3.52 -9.90
C ASP A 24 -5.81 -2.89 -9.25
N LEU A 25 -5.93 -2.37 -8.04
CA LEU A 25 -4.81 -1.77 -7.33
C LEU A 25 -3.75 -2.80 -6.93
N VAL A 26 -4.15 -3.98 -6.47
CA VAL A 26 -3.20 -5.08 -6.19
C VAL A 26 -2.44 -5.47 -7.46
N VAL A 27 -3.14 -5.66 -8.58
CA VAL A 27 -2.53 -5.98 -9.88
C VAL A 27 -1.61 -4.85 -10.34
N GLN A 28 -2.05 -3.60 -10.24
CA GLN A 28 -1.24 -2.43 -10.58
C GLN A 28 0.08 -2.41 -9.79
N LEU A 29 0.02 -2.56 -8.47
CA LEU A 29 1.22 -2.54 -7.62
C LEU A 29 2.10 -3.79 -7.82
N ALA A 30 1.51 -4.96 -8.05
CA ALA A 30 2.27 -6.18 -8.35
C ALA A 30 3.06 -6.05 -9.66
N ASN A 31 2.56 -5.28 -10.62
CA ASN A 31 3.22 -5.02 -11.91
C ASN A 31 4.38 -4.01 -11.84
N VAL A 32 4.66 -3.45 -10.66
CA VAL A 32 5.84 -2.60 -10.47
C VAL A 32 6.94 -3.43 -9.80
N PRO A 33 7.97 -3.86 -10.51
CA PRO A 33 9.07 -4.61 -9.92
C PRO A 33 9.78 -3.78 -8.84
N SER A 34 10.07 -4.42 -7.72
CA SER A 34 10.70 -3.74 -6.58
C SER A 34 11.57 -4.68 -5.75
N PRO A 35 12.56 -5.38 -6.37
CA PRO A 35 13.48 -6.18 -5.58
C PRO A 35 14.19 -5.30 -4.56
N THR A 36 14.52 -5.85 -3.38
CA THR A 36 15.19 -5.11 -2.32
C THR A 36 16.44 -4.38 -2.86
N GLY A 37 16.53 -3.10 -2.62
CA GLY A 37 17.56 -2.21 -3.18
C GLY A 37 17.12 -1.42 -4.42
N SER A 38 15.97 -1.75 -5.01
CA SER A 38 15.45 -1.12 -6.25
C SER A 38 13.97 -0.75 -6.13
N GLU A 39 13.57 -0.23 -4.97
CA GLU A 39 12.17 0.03 -4.64
C GLU A 39 11.64 1.38 -5.18
N GLY A 40 12.50 2.18 -5.82
CA GLY A 40 12.18 3.56 -6.18
C GLY A 40 10.92 3.73 -7.03
N ASP A 41 10.73 2.87 -8.05
CA ASP A 41 9.54 2.95 -8.91
C ASP A 41 8.27 2.53 -8.15
N MET A 42 8.36 1.55 -7.27
CA MET A 42 7.25 1.15 -6.42
C MET A 42 6.88 2.26 -5.42
N ALA A 43 7.87 2.96 -4.86
CA ALA A 43 7.63 4.11 -4.00
C ALA A 43 6.91 5.24 -4.75
N ARG A 44 7.34 5.54 -5.99
CA ARG A 44 6.68 6.53 -6.83
C ARG A 44 5.26 6.11 -7.19
N ALA A 45 5.05 4.84 -7.55
CA ALA A 45 3.72 4.31 -7.84
C ALA A 45 2.78 4.44 -6.64
N LEU A 46 3.22 4.04 -5.44
CA LEU A 46 2.42 4.19 -4.22
C LEU A 46 2.18 5.67 -3.88
N HIS A 47 3.16 6.53 -4.08
CA HIS A 47 3.00 7.98 -3.89
C HIS A 47 1.86 8.55 -4.73
N GLU A 48 1.79 8.21 -6.03
CA GLU A 48 0.72 8.67 -6.91
C GLU A 48 -0.64 8.06 -6.52
N VAL A 49 -0.68 6.79 -6.13
CA VAL A 49 -1.89 6.15 -5.61
C VAL A 49 -2.41 6.89 -4.38
N LEU A 50 -1.54 7.19 -3.42
CA LEU A 50 -1.90 7.91 -2.21
C LEU A 50 -2.43 9.31 -2.51
N ARG A 51 -1.80 10.03 -3.45
CA ARG A 51 -2.30 11.33 -3.91
C ARG A 51 -3.69 11.24 -4.54
N GLY A 52 -3.89 10.23 -5.40
CA GLY A 52 -5.20 9.95 -6.00
C GLY A 52 -6.30 9.64 -4.97
N ALA A 53 -5.92 9.07 -3.84
CA ALA A 53 -6.81 8.77 -2.70
C ALA A 53 -6.91 9.92 -1.67
N ASN A 54 -6.54 11.15 -2.05
CA ASN A 54 -6.59 12.37 -1.23
C ASN A 54 -5.64 12.39 -0.02
N PHE A 55 -4.59 11.57 -0.03
CA PHE A 55 -3.53 11.71 0.98
C PHE A 55 -2.55 12.83 0.59
N ARG A 56 -2.10 13.59 1.56
CA ARG A 56 -0.89 14.40 1.41
C ARG A 56 0.31 13.46 1.46
N SER A 57 0.84 13.14 0.27
CA SER A 57 1.91 12.15 0.14
C SER A 57 3.25 12.80 -0.15
N THR A 58 4.31 12.20 0.42
CA THR A 58 5.71 12.58 0.23
C THR A 58 6.57 11.36 -0.06
N LEU A 59 7.60 11.55 -0.89
CA LEU A 59 8.68 10.59 -1.06
C LEU A 59 9.83 10.99 -0.12
N GLN A 60 10.16 10.12 0.81
CA GLN A 60 11.27 10.30 1.74
C GLN A 60 12.50 9.57 1.20
N PRO A 61 13.55 10.28 0.76
CA PRO A 61 14.76 9.63 0.24
C PRO A 61 15.49 8.88 1.36
N ILE A 62 15.94 7.65 1.05
CA ILE A 62 16.72 6.81 1.96
C ILE A 62 18.01 6.28 1.33
N GLY A 63 18.26 6.61 0.08
CA GLY A 63 19.43 6.19 -0.69
C GLY A 63 19.28 6.55 -2.15
N ASP A 64 20.23 6.12 -2.97
CA ASP A 64 20.23 6.37 -4.41
C ASP A 64 19.00 5.75 -5.06
N GLN A 65 18.12 6.59 -5.60
CA GLN A 65 16.86 6.20 -6.25
C GLN A 65 15.91 5.36 -5.37
N ARG A 66 16.12 5.33 -4.06
CA ARG A 66 15.27 4.63 -3.09
C ARG A 66 14.50 5.61 -2.21
N TYR A 67 13.23 5.34 -1.99
CA TYR A 67 12.34 6.22 -1.23
C TYR A 67 11.35 5.42 -0.41
N ASN A 68 11.05 5.89 0.80
CA ASN A 68 9.80 5.54 1.44
C ASN A 68 8.69 6.43 0.85
N ALA A 69 7.49 5.87 0.66
CA ALA A 69 6.30 6.63 0.29
C ALA A 69 5.41 6.79 1.52
N VAL A 70 5.21 8.01 1.98
CA VAL A 70 4.41 8.29 3.17
C VAL A 70 3.24 9.19 2.80
N GLY A 71 2.03 8.74 3.08
CA GLY A 71 0.79 9.50 2.89
C GLY A 71 0.09 9.75 4.20
N ILE A 72 -0.48 10.94 4.36
CA ILE A 72 -1.27 11.35 5.53
C ILE A 72 -2.65 11.78 5.03
N LEU A 73 -3.68 11.07 5.45
CA LEU A 73 -5.07 11.48 5.34
C LEU A 73 -5.44 12.21 6.63
N GLU A 74 -5.64 13.51 6.52
CA GLU A 74 -5.83 14.37 7.68
C GLU A 74 -7.20 14.13 8.34
N GLY A 75 -7.18 13.95 9.64
CA GLY A 75 -8.35 13.92 10.50
C GLY A 75 -8.69 15.31 11.06
N ALA A 76 -9.62 15.35 12.01
CA ALA A 76 -10.05 16.60 12.65
C ALA A 76 -9.07 17.10 13.75
N GLY A 77 -7.94 16.45 13.94
CA GLY A 77 -6.91 16.84 14.93
C GLY A 77 -7.33 16.65 16.39
N ARG A 78 -8.36 15.84 16.66
CA ARG A 78 -8.92 15.64 18.02
C ARG A 78 -8.80 14.20 18.53
N GLY A 79 -8.12 13.33 17.78
CA GLY A 79 -7.96 11.92 18.11
C GLY A 79 -6.53 11.45 17.89
N ARG A 80 -6.31 10.17 18.24
CA ARG A 80 -5.04 9.51 17.96
C ARG A 80 -4.95 9.20 16.48
N SER A 81 -3.78 9.40 15.90
CA SER A 81 -3.47 8.96 14.54
C SER A 81 -3.21 7.45 14.51
N LEU A 82 -3.57 6.83 13.39
CA LEU A 82 -3.30 5.41 13.11
C LEU A 82 -2.33 5.33 11.94
N MET A 83 -1.24 4.57 12.11
CA MET A 83 -0.29 4.31 11.04
C MET A 83 -0.39 2.85 10.59
N PHE A 84 -0.56 2.66 9.29
CA PHE A 84 -0.33 1.40 8.60
C PHE A 84 1.06 1.45 7.96
N ASN A 85 1.90 0.49 8.32
CA ASN A 85 3.23 0.34 7.76
C ASN A 85 3.26 -0.92 6.91
N GLY A 86 3.88 -0.82 5.72
CA GLY A 86 4.08 -1.95 4.83
C GLY A 86 5.32 -1.76 3.99
N HIS A 87 6.01 -2.87 3.68
CA HIS A 87 7.20 -2.79 2.86
C HIS A 87 6.88 -2.76 1.36
N LEU A 88 7.77 -2.12 0.61
CA LEU A 88 7.67 -1.97 -0.84
C LEU A 88 8.41 -3.07 -1.59
N ASP A 89 9.40 -3.67 -0.95
CA ASP A 89 10.33 -4.59 -1.58
C ASP A 89 9.78 -5.99 -1.77
N THR A 90 10.38 -6.70 -2.71
CA THR A 90 10.12 -8.11 -3.04
C THR A 90 11.43 -8.89 -3.02
N SER A 91 11.34 -10.21 -2.76
CA SER A 91 12.51 -11.09 -2.72
C SER A 91 13.24 -11.19 -4.06
N PHE A 92 12.52 -11.03 -5.16
CA PHE A 92 13.04 -11.21 -6.51
C PHE A 92 12.55 -10.11 -7.44
N GLY A 93 13.35 -9.85 -8.49
CA GLY A 93 12.94 -9.08 -9.65
C GLY A 93 12.66 -10.01 -10.86
N PRO A 94 12.20 -9.46 -11.99
CA PRO A 94 11.86 -10.23 -13.20
C PRO A 94 13.02 -11.07 -13.72
N GLU A 95 14.25 -10.57 -13.63
CA GLU A 95 15.45 -11.28 -14.10
C GLU A 95 15.75 -12.53 -13.26
N GLN A 96 15.48 -12.49 -11.97
CA GLN A 96 15.68 -13.61 -11.05
C GLN A 96 14.53 -14.61 -11.16
N ALA A 97 13.32 -14.15 -11.32
CA ALA A 97 12.13 -14.99 -11.47
C ALA A 97 12.18 -15.83 -12.76
N SER A 98 12.77 -15.30 -13.84
CA SER A 98 12.97 -16.05 -15.10
C SER A 98 13.90 -17.27 -14.95
N ARG A 99 14.72 -17.31 -13.90
CA ARG A 99 15.62 -18.42 -13.59
C ARG A 99 14.98 -19.47 -12.67
N GLY A 100 13.82 -19.18 -12.11
CA GLY A 100 13.09 -20.05 -11.20
C GLY A 100 11.94 -20.79 -11.89
N ILE A 101 11.60 -21.96 -11.37
CA ILE A 101 10.53 -22.78 -11.91
C ILE A 101 9.18 -22.14 -11.61
N GLY A 102 8.54 -21.54 -12.64
CA GLY A 102 7.12 -21.18 -12.62
C GLY A 102 6.74 -19.89 -11.87
N TYR A 103 7.69 -19.06 -11.47
CA TYR A 103 7.36 -17.76 -10.88
C TYR A 103 6.96 -16.75 -11.95
N ARG A 104 5.73 -16.26 -11.86
CA ARG A 104 5.28 -15.10 -12.66
C ARG A 104 5.45 -13.84 -11.82
N CYS A 105 6.15 -12.84 -12.37
CA CYS A 105 6.26 -11.54 -11.72
C CYS A 105 5.05 -10.66 -11.98
N GLU A 106 4.40 -10.85 -13.14
CA GLU A 106 3.28 -10.02 -13.56
C GLU A 106 2.06 -10.28 -12.68
N GLY A 107 1.45 -9.18 -12.22
CA GLY A 107 0.15 -9.21 -11.55
C GLY A 107 -0.95 -9.58 -12.54
N THR A 108 -1.71 -10.59 -12.22
CA THR A 108 -2.84 -11.04 -13.04
C THR A 108 -3.94 -11.64 -12.18
N VAL A 109 -5.17 -11.56 -12.65
CA VAL A 109 -6.33 -12.25 -12.08
C VAL A 109 -6.56 -13.54 -12.85
N VAL A 110 -6.82 -14.63 -12.14
CA VAL A 110 -7.12 -15.94 -12.71
C VAL A 110 -8.46 -16.41 -12.16
N ASP A 111 -9.37 -16.77 -13.06
CA ASP A 111 -10.71 -17.31 -12.77
C ASP A 111 -11.55 -16.43 -11.82
N ASP A 112 -11.32 -15.12 -11.81
CA ASP A 112 -11.95 -14.15 -10.90
C ASP A 112 -11.78 -14.45 -9.38
N GLU A 113 -10.93 -15.41 -9.05
CA GLU A 113 -10.74 -15.89 -7.67
C GLU A 113 -9.34 -15.59 -7.13
N TRP A 114 -8.32 -15.63 -7.98
CA TRP A 114 -6.93 -15.59 -7.58
C TRP A 114 -6.18 -14.41 -8.20
N ILE A 115 -5.36 -13.76 -7.41
CA ILE A 115 -4.38 -12.77 -7.89
C ILE A 115 -2.99 -13.38 -7.76
N TYR A 116 -2.31 -13.49 -8.90
CA TYR A 116 -0.91 -13.89 -8.97
C TYR A 116 -0.05 -12.67 -9.25
N GLY A 117 1.22 -12.73 -8.84
CA GLY A 117 2.20 -11.70 -9.12
C GLY A 117 3.22 -11.57 -7.99
N MET A 118 4.40 -11.06 -8.29
CA MET A 118 5.45 -10.86 -7.30
C MET A 118 5.05 -9.80 -6.28
N GLY A 119 5.10 -10.17 -5.00
CA GLY A 119 4.71 -9.30 -3.89
C GLY A 119 3.19 -9.18 -3.69
N SER A 120 2.34 -9.83 -4.52
CA SER A 120 0.89 -9.78 -4.33
C SER A 120 0.46 -10.25 -2.95
N PHE A 121 1.11 -11.28 -2.39
CA PHE A 121 0.84 -11.77 -1.04
C PHE A 121 1.62 -10.98 0.02
N ASN A 122 2.90 -10.76 -0.18
CA ASN A 122 3.79 -10.09 0.78
C ASN A 122 4.53 -8.93 0.12
N MET A 123 4.07 -7.65 0.31
CA MET A 123 2.80 -7.33 0.96
C MET A 123 2.05 -6.22 0.20
N LYS A 124 2.17 -6.17 -1.14
CA LYS A 124 1.54 -5.13 -1.97
C LYS A 124 0.01 -5.13 -1.85
N SER A 125 -0.62 -6.31 -1.62
CA SER A 125 -2.05 -6.40 -1.33
C SER A 125 -2.44 -5.67 -0.03
N ALA A 126 -1.59 -5.72 1.00
CA ALA A 126 -1.85 -4.99 2.22
C ALA A 126 -1.82 -3.46 1.99
N LEU A 127 -0.85 -2.96 1.23
CA LEU A 127 -0.80 -1.54 0.84
C LEU A 127 -2.05 -1.12 0.07
N ALA A 128 -2.49 -1.94 -0.90
CA ALA A 128 -3.74 -1.70 -1.63
C ALA A 128 -4.96 -1.70 -0.68
N THR A 129 -5.02 -2.64 0.26
CA THR A 129 -6.10 -2.73 1.23
C THR A 129 -6.17 -1.48 2.13
N TYR A 130 -5.03 -0.95 2.57
CA TYR A 130 -4.99 0.27 3.39
C TYR A 130 -5.56 1.47 2.63
N VAL A 131 -5.23 1.58 1.34
CA VAL A 131 -5.74 2.66 0.48
C VAL A 131 -7.25 2.52 0.28
N VAL A 132 -7.73 1.35 -0.16
CA VAL A 132 -9.16 1.13 -0.46
C VAL A 132 -10.03 1.26 0.80
N ALA A 133 -9.55 0.79 1.95
CA ALA A 133 -10.25 1.01 3.22
C ALA A 133 -10.37 2.51 3.56
N SER A 134 -9.33 3.28 3.28
CA SER A 134 -9.35 4.73 3.49
C SER A 134 -10.26 5.45 2.49
N GLU A 135 -10.29 5.02 1.22
CA GLU A 135 -11.23 5.50 0.20
C GLU A 135 -12.68 5.22 0.63
N ALA A 136 -12.97 4.02 1.16
CA ALA A 136 -14.30 3.65 1.65
C ALA A 136 -14.77 4.50 2.83
N ILE A 137 -13.89 4.80 3.78
CA ILE A 137 -14.17 5.70 4.91
C ILE A 137 -14.53 7.10 4.41
N GLN A 138 -13.78 7.62 3.44
CA GLN A 138 -14.04 8.94 2.84
C GLN A 138 -15.38 8.94 2.08
N ALA A 139 -15.64 7.90 1.26
CA ALA A 139 -16.88 7.75 0.50
C ALA A 139 -18.12 7.66 1.41
N ALA A 140 -17.98 7.00 2.57
CA ALA A 140 -19.03 6.97 3.58
C ALA A 140 -19.25 8.32 4.30
N GLY A 141 -18.46 9.36 4.01
CA GLY A 141 -18.54 10.67 4.66
C GLY A 141 -18.16 10.64 6.14
N ILE A 142 -17.36 9.65 6.55
CA ILE A 142 -16.91 9.51 7.94
C ILE A 142 -15.74 10.45 8.19
N LYS A 143 -15.89 11.34 9.15
CA LYS A 143 -14.82 12.25 9.58
C LYS A 143 -14.00 11.58 10.69
N LEU A 144 -12.75 11.31 10.38
CA LEU A 144 -11.79 10.75 11.35
C LEU A 144 -11.40 11.80 12.39
N ALA A 145 -11.26 11.38 13.65
CA ALA A 145 -10.82 12.27 14.71
C ALA A 145 -9.30 12.54 14.68
N GLY A 146 -8.51 11.54 14.31
CA GLY A 146 -7.07 11.62 14.10
C GLY A 146 -6.71 11.24 12.66
N ASP A 147 -5.44 11.37 12.31
CA ASP A 147 -4.96 11.10 10.97
C ASP A 147 -4.86 9.60 10.69
N VAL A 148 -4.99 9.22 9.42
CA VAL A 148 -4.53 7.92 8.91
C VAL A 148 -3.22 8.14 8.15
N VAL A 149 -2.20 7.41 8.55
CA VAL A 149 -0.89 7.42 7.89
C VAL A 149 -0.68 6.07 7.21
N ILE A 150 -0.30 6.09 5.94
CA ILE A 150 0.17 4.91 5.22
C ILE A 150 1.63 5.14 4.88
N ALA A 151 2.50 4.25 5.36
CA ALA A 151 3.93 4.28 5.13
C ALA A 151 4.35 3.03 4.35
N GLY A 152 4.72 3.20 3.07
CA GLY A 152 5.41 2.20 2.28
C GLY A 152 6.90 2.35 2.45
N VAL A 153 7.56 1.36 3.04
CA VAL A 153 8.97 1.43 3.42
C VAL A 153 9.84 0.44 2.65
N CYS A 154 11.12 0.74 2.51
CA CYS A 154 12.08 -0.10 1.79
C CYS A 154 12.85 -1.02 2.73
N GLY A 155 13.33 -2.16 2.18
CA GLY A 155 14.40 -2.95 2.81
C GLY A 155 13.96 -3.85 3.96
N GLU A 156 12.75 -4.37 3.93
CA GLU A 156 12.26 -5.31 4.93
C GLU A 156 12.71 -6.75 4.62
N ILE A 157 12.62 -7.17 3.34
CA ILE A 157 12.86 -8.56 2.94
C ILE A 157 14.35 -8.92 3.05
N GLU A 158 15.22 -8.05 2.53
CA GLU A 158 16.65 -8.19 2.66
C GLU A 158 17.25 -6.89 3.20
N LYS A 159 18.31 -7.02 4.01
CA LYS A 159 19.02 -5.85 4.54
C LYS A 159 19.84 -5.19 3.44
N ALA A 160 19.23 -4.28 2.71
CA ALA A 160 19.96 -3.42 1.78
C ALA A 160 20.57 -2.23 2.53
N PRO A 161 21.76 -1.76 2.14
CA PRO A 161 22.34 -0.56 2.72
C PRO A 161 21.38 0.62 2.59
N VAL A 162 21.11 1.29 3.68
CA VAL A 162 20.52 2.63 3.70
C VAL A 162 21.67 3.61 3.87
N ASN A 163 21.71 4.68 3.08
CA ASN A 163 22.67 5.75 3.32
C ASN A 163 22.36 6.35 4.68
N HIS A 164 23.42 6.64 5.43
CA HIS A 164 23.30 7.16 6.78
C HIS A 164 22.41 8.39 6.81
N PHE A 165 21.50 8.41 7.76
CA PHE A 165 20.87 9.65 8.20
C PHE A 165 21.96 10.38 9.03
N ASP A 166 22.54 11.44 8.48
CA ASP A 166 23.38 12.38 9.20
C ASP A 166 22.52 13.28 10.11
#